data_a830fcba4cdf780564e02806c7bcaa49
#
_entry.id   a830fcba4cdf780564e02806c7bcaa49
#
_cell.length_a   1.000
_cell.length_b   1.000
_cell.length_c   1.000
_cell.angle_alpha   90.00
_cell.angle_beta   90.00
_cell.angle_gamma   90.00
#
_symmetry.space_group_name_H-M   'P 1'
#
loop_
_entity.id
_entity.type
_entity.pdbx_description
1 polymer ?
#
loop_
_entity_poly.entity_id
_entity_poly.type
_entity_poly.pdbx_seq_one_letter_code
_entity_poly.pdbx_strand_id
1 'polypeptide(L)'
;MQTTTTGTTLGTGTATGVGTTAGVRMRIIGRADSDSAGPGPELMAADTLEGDRVVNLNGEDLGKITDIMLDVQRGRIAYAVMSVGGFLGIGDKLFAVPWSAMSLDVDRKCFVLDANKDRLEAAPGFDKDSWPTMADPTWAQSVHEYYGSRPYWEEY
;
A
#
# COMPACT_ATOMS: atom_id res chain seq x y z
N MET A 1 -6.10 63.81 -15.48
CA MET A 1 -5.83 63.05 -14.26
C MET A 1 -6.60 61.72 -14.38
N GLN A 2 -5.89 60.68 -14.67
CA GLN A 2 -6.50 59.37 -14.85
C GLN A 2 -6.15 58.50 -13.67
N THR A 3 -7.12 57.97 -12.99
CA THR A 3 -6.97 56.96 -11.95
C THR A 3 -7.24 55.60 -12.56
N THR A 4 -6.18 54.81 -12.69
CA THR A 4 -6.23 53.44 -13.16
C THR A 4 -6.59 52.54 -12.01
N THR A 5 -7.74 51.90 -12.07
CA THR A 5 -8.13 50.86 -11.12
C THR A 5 -7.63 49.54 -11.64
N THR A 6 -6.66 48.97 -10.93
CA THR A 6 -6.12 47.64 -11.19
C THR A 6 -7.01 46.60 -10.53
N GLY A 7 -7.78 45.87 -11.33
CA GLY A 7 -8.51 44.72 -10.86
C GLY A 7 -7.63 43.53 -10.67
N THR A 8 -7.48 43.08 -9.44
CA THR A 8 -6.80 41.84 -9.11
C THR A 8 -7.76 40.66 -9.29
N THR A 9 -7.55 39.89 -10.31
CA THR A 9 -8.25 38.64 -10.53
C THR A 9 -7.61 37.55 -9.67
N LEU A 10 -8.28 37.14 -8.65
CA LEU A 10 -7.92 35.94 -7.87
C LEU A 10 -8.22 34.70 -8.75
N GLY A 11 -7.16 34.16 -9.33
CA GLY A 11 -7.22 32.88 -10.00
C GLY A 11 -7.39 31.76 -8.98
N THR A 12 -8.55 31.15 -8.95
CA THR A 12 -8.76 29.86 -8.29
C THR A 12 -8.01 28.80 -9.07
N GLY A 13 -6.78 28.54 -8.64
CA GLY A 13 -6.00 27.44 -9.14
C GLY A 13 -6.52 26.13 -8.55
N THR A 14 -7.37 25.44 -9.28
CA THR A 14 -7.64 24.02 -9.07
C THR A 14 -6.37 23.27 -9.39
N ALA A 15 -5.61 22.93 -8.34
CA ALA A 15 -4.48 22.05 -8.48
C ALA A 15 -4.97 20.62 -8.73
N THR A 16 -5.25 20.30 -9.98
CA THR A 16 -5.38 18.93 -10.43
C THR A 16 -3.98 18.37 -10.65
N GLY A 17 -3.29 18.12 -9.56
CA GLY A 17 -2.02 17.43 -9.57
C GLY A 17 -2.24 15.93 -9.68
N VAL A 18 -2.54 15.43 -10.87
CA VAL A 18 -2.34 14.01 -11.16
C VAL A 18 -0.86 13.80 -11.38
N GLY A 19 -0.12 13.87 -10.29
CA GLY A 19 1.26 13.41 -10.27
C GLY A 19 1.26 11.90 -10.23
N THR A 20 1.42 11.25 -11.36
CA THR A 20 1.78 9.83 -11.44
C THR A 20 3.21 9.68 -10.94
N THR A 21 3.40 9.89 -9.66
CA THR A 21 4.62 9.44 -9.02
C THR A 21 4.32 8.00 -8.62
N ALA A 22 4.85 7.03 -9.36
CA ALA A 22 5.00 5.68 -8.88
C ALA A 22 5.90 5.75 -7.63
N GLY A 23 5.29 6.13 -6.52
CA GLY A 23 5.99 6.43 -5.30
C GLY A 23 6.40 5.15 -4.61
N VAL A 24 7.51 5.22 -3.94
CA VAL A 24 8.00 4.21 -3.00
C VAL A 24 7.13 4.21 -1.72
N ARG A 25 6.20 5.16 -1.62
CA ARG A 25 5.36 5.38 -0.43
C ARG A 25 3.95 4.86 -0.65
N MET A 26 3.41 4.25 0.39
CA MET A 26 2.00 3.90 0.44
C MET A 26 1.14 5.17 0.41
N ARG A 27 0.06 5.13 -0.36
CA ARG A 27 -0.94 6.20 -0.39
C ARG A 27 -1.96 5.98 0.71
N ILE A 28 -2.32 7.06 1.39
CA ILE A 28 -3.45 7.09 2.32
C ILE A 28 -4.65 7.66 1.56
N ILE A 29 -5.78 6.96 1.61
CA ILE A 29 -7.05 7.34 1.02
C ILE A 29 -8.03 7.59 2.16
N GLY A 30 -8.90 8.57 1.99
CA GLY A 30 -9.93 8.91 2.97
C GLY A 30 -9.56 10.08 3.86
N ARG A 31 -10.49 10.43 4.73
CA ARG A 31 -10.32 11.45 5.76
C ARG A 31 -10.40 10.77 7.11
N ALA A 32 -9.28 10.60 7.75
CA ALA A 32 -9.32 10.32 9.16
C ALA A 32 -9.96 11.52 9.87
N ASP A 33 -10.97 11.24 10.67
CA ASP A 33 -11.54 12.27 11.54
C ASP A 33 -10.42 12.83 12.43
N SER A 34 -10.19 14.13 12.31
CA SER A 34 -9.16 14.84 13.07
C SER A 34 -9.38 14.80 14.58
N ASP A 35 -10.53 14.30 15.03
CA ASP A 35 -10.93 14.18 16.42
C ASP A 35 -10.71 12.78 17.02
N SER A 36 -10.19 11.83 16.27
CA SER A 36 -9.87 10.52 16.84
C SER A 36 -8.67 10.63 17.76
N ALA A 37 -8.87 10.28 19.03
CA ALA A 37 -7.77 10.16 19.98
C ALA A 37 -6.83 9.06 19.52
N GLY A 38 -5.57 9.42 19.23
CA GLY A 38 -4.57 8.46 18.76
C GLY A 38 -3.46 9.15 17.97
N PRO A 39 -2.45 8.35 17.51
CA PRO A 39 -1.32 8.89 16.77
C PRO A 39 -1.67 9.44 15.38
N GLY A 40 -2.90 9.21 14.91
CA GLY A 40 -3.40 9.71 13.61
C GLY A 40 -3.20 8.73 12.47
N PRO A 41 -3.70 9.07 11.26
CA PRO A 41 -3.67 8.14 10.13
C PRO A 41 -2.28 7.99 9.51
N GLU A 42 -1.39 8.93 9.72
CA GLU A 42 -0.04 8.90 9.16
C GLU A 42 0.95 8.13 10.03
N LEU A 43 0.64 7.97 11.32
CA LEU A 43 1.41 7.22 12.28
C LEU A 43 0.49 6.22 12.99
N MET A 44 0.75 4.94 12.78
CA MET A 44 -0.07 3.87 13.33
C MET A 44 0.80 2.79 13.97
N ALA A 45 0.28 2.12 14.98
CA ALA A 45 0.90 0.92 15.47
C ALA A 45 0.76 -0.21 14.42
N ALA A 46 1.80 -1.02 14.27
CA ALA A 46 1.79 -2.11 13.28
C ALA A 46 0.65 -3.10 13.54
N ASP A 47 0.36 -3.41 14.78
CA ASP A 47 -0.72 -4.31 15.19
C ASP A 47 -2.13 -3.78 14.83
N THR A 48 -2.28 -2.48 14.65
CA THR A 48 -3.53 -1.89 14.15
C THR A 48 -3.81 -2.26 12.69
N LEU A 49 -2.75 -2.47 11.92
CA LEU A 49 -2.82 -2.78 10.49
C LEU A 49 -2.84 -4.29 10.23
N GLU A 50 -2.30 -5.08 11.15
CA GLU A 50 -2.37 -6.53 11.08
C GLU A 50 -3.82 -6.99 11.27
N GLY A 51 -4.26 -7.91 10.42
CA GLY A 51 -5.64 -8.39 10.39
C GLY A 51 -6.58 -7.59 9.50
N ASP A 52 -6.16 -6.41 9.04
CA ASP A 52 -6.96 -5.61 8.11
C ASP A 52 -7.13 -6.34 6.78
N ARG A 53 -8.32 -6.19 6.20
CA ARG A 53 -8.64 -6.78 4.90
C ARG A 53 -7.87 -6.08 3.78
N VAL A 54 -7.57 -6.86 2.74
CA VAL A 54 -7.06 -6.33 1.47
C VAL A 54 -8.17 -6.50 0.44
N VAL A 55 -8.55 -5.41 -0.22
CA VAL A 55 -9.55 -5.40 -1.28
C VAL A 55 -8.94 -4.89 -2.57
N ASN A 56 -9.56 -5.23 -3.71
CA ASN A 56 -9.16 -4.63 -4.98
C ASN A 56 -9.90 -3.31 -5.24
N LEU A 57 -9.66 -2.71 -6.41
CA LEU A 57 -10.32 -1.44 -6.79
C LEU A 57 -11.84 -1.58 -6.94
N ASN A 58 -12.35 -2.79 -7.17
CA ASN A 58 -13.78 -3.08 -7.24
C ASN A 58 -14.41 -3.37 -5.86
N GLY A 59 -13.62 -3.36 -4.80
CA GLY A 59 -14.07 -3.68 -3.44
C GLY A 59 -14.16 -5.18 -3.14
N GLU A 60 -13.67 -6.04 -4.04
CA GLU A 60 -13.64 -7.49 -3.82
C GLU A 60 -12.56 -7.84 -2.79
N ASP A 61 -12.89 -8.73 -1.88
CA ASP A 61 -11.99 -9.22 -0.85
C ASP A 61 -10.91 -10.12 -1.46
N LEU A 62 -9.65 -9.73 -1.28
CA LEU A 62 -8.49 -10.49 -1.73
C LEU A 62 -7.84 -11.30 -0.60
N GLY A 63 -8.06 -10.93 0.65
CA GLY A 63 -7.44 -11.55 1.80
C GLY A 63 -7.24 -10.58 2.96
N LYS A 64 -6.30 -10.89 3.84
CA LYS A 64 -5.98 -10.05 5.00
C LYS A 64 -4.47 -9.98 5.25
N ILE A 65 -4.04 -8.89 5.86
CA ILE A 65 -2.66 -8.73 6.30
C ILE A 65 -2.39 -9.62 7.51
N THR A 66 -1.34 -10.42 7.44
CA THR A 66 -0.89 -11.27 8.56
C THR A 66 0.36 -10.74 9.23
N ASP A 67 1.25 -10.12 8.46
CA ASP A 67 2.54 -9.62 8.95
C ASP A 67 2.98 -8.39 8.18
N ILE A 68 3.81 -7.58 8.83
CA ILE A 68 4.47 -6.43 8.22
C ILE A 68 5.98 -6.63 8.33
N MET A 69 6.65 -6.73 7.18
CA MET A 69 8.07 -7.01 7.09
C MET A 69 8.88 -5.72 7.10
N LEU A 70 9.80 -5.63 8.04
CA LEU A 70 10.65 -4.46 8.23
C LEU A 70 12.04 -4.71 7.65
N ASP A 71 12.55 -3.73 6.91
CA ASP A 71 13.98 -3.58 6.71
C ASP A 71 14.56 -2.98 8.00
N VAL A 72 15.00 -3.85 8.89
CA VAL A 72 15.45 -3.46 10.24
C VAL A 72 16.67 -2.55 10.18
N GLN A 73 17.57 -2.80 9.22
CA GLN A 73 18.80 -2.03 9.07
C GLN A 73 18.52 -0.58 8.66
N ARG A 74 17.54 -0.37 7.78
CA ARG A 74 17.20 0.96 7.25
C ARG A 74 16.02 1.61 7.97
N GLY A 75 15.33 0.86 8.85
CA GLY A 75 14.19 1.37 9.61
C GLY A 75 12.98 1.71 8.72
N ARG A 76 12.69 0.89 7.74
CA ARG A 76 11.56 1.11 6.83
C ARG A 76 10.75 -0.15 6.61
N ILE A 77 9.50 0.00 6.17
CA ILE A 77 8.65 -1.13 5.83
C ILE A 77 8.98 -1.58 4.41
N ALA A 78 9.23 -2.87 4.25
CA ALA A 78 9.53 -3.48 2.96
C ALA A 78 8.28 -4.08 2.31
N TYR A 79 7.60 -4.97 3.00
CA TYR A 79 6.45 -5.72 2.49
C TYR A 79 5.34 -5.81 3.55
N ALA A 80 4.11 -5.97 3.08
CA ALA A 80 3.06 -6.59 3.86
C ALA A 80 2.92 -8.04 3.40
N VAL A 81 2.77 -8.97 4.33
CA VAL A 81 2.43 -10.36 4.03
C VAL A 81 0.93 -10.51 4.18
N MET A 82 0.27 -10.97 3.13
CA MET A 82 -1.15 -11.23 3.15
C MET A 82 -1.44 -12.71 2.99
N SER A 83 -2.46 -13.17 3.68
CA SER A 83 -3.03 -14.50 3.49
C SER A 83 -4.25 -14.43 2.57
N VAL A 84 -4.32 -15.37 1.66
CA VAL A 84 -5.46 -15.57 0.77
C VAL A 84 -6.07 -16.92 1.10
N GLY A 85 -7.24 -16.91 1.72
CA GLY A 85 -7.97 -18.12 2.05
C GLY A 85 -8.82 -18.61 0.89
N GLY A 86 -9.21 -19.89 0.91
CA GLY A 86 -10.19 -20.46 -0.01
C GLY A 86 -9.62 -21.12 -1.28
N PHE A 87 -8.32 -21.33 -1.35
CA PHE A 87 -7.73 -22.16 -2.41
C PHE A 87 -7.95 -23.65 -2.12
N LEU A 88 -9.05 -24.22 -2.65
CA LEU A 88 -9.28 -25.66 -2.81
C LEU A 88 -8.87 -26.55 -1.62
N GLY A 89 -9.07 -26.10 -0.38
CA GLY A 89 -8.79 -26.90 0.82
C GLY A 89 -7.31 -27.11 1.14
N ILE A 90 -6.41 -26.48 0.43
CA ILE A 90 -4.99 -26.39 0.73
C ILE A 90 -4.78 -25.08 1.48
N GLY A 91 -4.33 -25.11 2.71
CA GLY A 91 -4.20 -24.01 3.65
C GLY A 91 -3.89 -22.61 3.06
N ASP A 92 -3.89 -21.61 3.89
CA ASP A 92 -3.70 -20.22 3.45
C ASP A 92 -2.35 -20.06 2.74
N LYS A 93 -2.40 -19.63 1.49
CA LYS A 93 -1.21 -19.22 0.76
C LYS A 93 -0.85 -17.80 1.15
N LEU A 94 0.43 -17.56 1.40
CA LEU A 94 0.95 -16.25 1.78
C LEU A 94 1.61 -15.57 0.58
N PHE A 95 1.44 -14.24 0.52
CA PHE A 95 2.02 -13.38 -0.49
C PHE A 95 2.71 -12.18 0.15
N ALA A 96 3.95 -11.94 -0.22
CA ALA A 96 4.63 -10.70 0.13
C ALA A 96 4.28 -9.64 -0.93
N VAL A 97 3.62 -8.60 -0.52
CA VAL A 97 3.23 -7.48 -1.39
C VAL A 97 4.07 -6.27 -1.01
N PRO A 98 4.76 -5.63 -1.97
CA PRO A 98 5.51 -4.42 -1.68
C PRO A 98 4.62 -3.37 -1.00
N TRP A 99 5.09 -2.76 0.06
CA TRP A 99 4.33 -1.78 0.81
C TRP A 99 3.79 -0.65 -0.07
N SER A 100 4.61 -0.18 -1.01
CA SER A 100 4.26 0.88 -1.96
C SER A 100 3.26 0.47 -3.06
N ALA A 101 3.03 -0.84 -3.25
CA ALA A 101 2.04 -1.33 -4.21
C ALA A 101 0.60 -1.24 -3.71
N MET A 102 0.41 -0.97 -2.42
CA MET A 102 -0.89 -0.86 -1.79
C MET A 102 -1.22 0.59 -1.42
N SER A 103 -2.49 0.83 -1.17
CA SER A 103 -3.00 2.05 -0.54
C SER A 103 -3.73 1.67 0.74
N LEU A 104 -3.72 2.55 1.74
CA LEU A 104 -4.48 2.37 2.97
C LEU A 104 -5.73 3.28 2.92
N ASP A 105 -6.89 2.67 2.98
CA ASP A 105 -8.17 3.39 3.09
C ASP A 105 -8.54 3.48 4.58
N VAL A 106 -8.34 4.67 5.15
CA VAL A 106 -8.55 4.90 6.58
C VAL A 106 -10.03 4.99 6.95
N ASP A 107 -10.89 5.33 6.01
CA ASP A 107 -12.35 5.39 6.24
C ASP A 107 -12.95 3.98 6.29
N ARG A 108 -12.51 3.11 5.39
CA ARG A 108 -12.97 1.71 5.32
C ARG A 108 -12.13 0.75 6.16
N LYS A 109 -11.02 1.22 6.72
CA LYS A 109 -10.07 0.41 7.50
C LYS A 109 -9.63 -0.85 6.76
N CYS A 110 -9.15 -0.65 5.53
CA CYS A 110 -8.69 -1.74 4.69
C CYS A 110 -7.54 -1.29 3.78
N PHE A 111 -6.76 -2.25 3.32
CA PHE A 111 -5.79 -2.02 2.27
C PHE A 111 -6.44 -2.19 0.90
N VAL A 112 -5.98 -1.43 -0.06
CA VAL A 112 -6.41 -1.51 -1.46
C VAL A 112 -5.21 -1.90 -2.32
N LEU A 113 -5.33 -3.00 -3.05
CA LEU A 113 -4.35 -3.50 -3.99
C LEU A 113 -4.97 -3.53 -5.39
N ASP A 114 -4.30 -2.90 -6.36
CA ASP A 114 -4.72 -2.94 -7.76
C ASP A 114 -4.35 -4.29 -8.40
N ALA A 115 -5.09 -5.31 -8.05
CA ALA A 115 -4.97 -6.65 -8.60
C ALA A 115 -6.33 -7.35 -8.58
N ASN A 116 -6.60 -8.19 -9.56
CA ASN A 116 -7.72 -9.12 -9.49
C ASN A 116 -7.28 -10.44 -8.85
N LYS A 117 -8.24 -11.30 -8.53
CA LYS A 117 -7.96 -12.59 -7.90
C LYS A 117 -7.03 -13.46 -8.75
N ASP A 118 -7.25 -13.52 -10.07
CA ASP A 118 -6.45 -14.34 -10.98
C ASP A 118 -4.99 -13.90 -10.99
N ARG A 119 -4.74 -12.59 -11.00
CA ARG A 119 -3.39 -12.04 -10.91
C ARG A 119 -2.72 -12.36 -9.59
N LEU A 120 -3.47 -12.28 -8.50
CA LEU A 120 -2.95 -12.62 -7.19
C LEU A 120 -2.64 -14.12 -7.08
N GLU A 121 -3.51 -14.98 -7.61
CA GLU A 121 -3.30 -16.43 -7.65
C GLU A 121 -2.05 -16.83 -8.43
N ALA A 122 -1.75 -16.11 -9.50
CA ALA A 122 -0.55 -16.31 -10.31
C ALA A 122 0.71 -15.67 -9.70
N ALA A 123 0.58 -14.85 -8.66
CA ALA A 123 1.71 -14.21 -8.02
C ALA A 123 2.64 -15.22 -7.33
N PRO A 124 3.93 -14.90 -7.18
CA PRO A 124 4.83 -15.67 -6.36
C PRO A 124 4.33 -15.67 -4.91
N GLY A 125 3.90 -16.82 -4.44
CA GLY A 125 3.45 -17.00 -3.07
C GLY A 125 4.29 -18.07 -2.37
N PHE A 126 4.06 -18.24 -1.08
CA PHE A 126 4.77 -19.23 -0.27
C PHE A 126 3.86 -19.79 0.82
N ASP A 127 4.24 -20.92 1.35
CA ASP A 127 3.55 -21.55 2.47
C ASP A 127 4.04 -20.96 3.79
N LYS A 128 3.18 -20.95 4.79
CA LYS A 128 3.51 -20.43 6.13
C LYS A 128 4.74 -21.11 6.79
N ASP A 129 5.03 -22.33 6.39
CA ASP A 129 6.16 -23.13 6.92
C ASP A 129 7.41 -23.07 6.02
N SER A 130 7.35 -22.34 4.89
CA SER A 130 8.42 -22.26 3.88
C SER A 130 8.60 -20.84 3.38
N TRP A 131 9.05 -19.98 4.28
CA TRP A 131 9.28 -18.57 3.96
C TRP A 131 10.51 -18.40 3.05
N PRO A 132 10.41 -17.53 2.02
CA PRO A 132 11.56 -17.20 1.19
C PRO A 132 12.58 -16.36 1.96
N THR A 133 13.81 -16.36 1.49
CA THR A 133 14.83 -15.41 1.97
C THR A 133 14.52 -14.03 1.37
N MET A 134 13.75 -13.22 2.09
CA MET A 134 13.27 -11.92 1.59
C MET A 134 14.39 -10.89 1.40
N ALA A 135 15.55 -11.13 2.01
CA ALA A 135 16.75 -10.31 1.81
C ALA A 135 17.52 -10.68 0.54
N ASP A 136 17.15 -11.75 -0.16
CA ASP A 136 17.77 -12.11 -1.44
C ASP A 136 17.38 -11.06 -2.50
N PRO A 137 18.35 -10.35 -3.12
CA PRO A 137 18.07 -9.32 -4.10
C PRO A 137 17.31 -9.82 -5.33
N THR A 138 17.55 -11.05 -5.76
CA THR A 138 16.88 -11.64 -6.93
C THR A 138 15.41 -11.89 -6.64
N TRP A 139 15.12 -12.45 -5.48
CA TRP A 139 13.72 -12.64 -5.04
C TRP A 139 13.02 -11.30 -4.85
N ALA A 140 13.65 -10.37 -4.14
CA ALA A 140 13.10 -9.05 -3.89
C ALA A 140 12.79 -8.28 -5.19
N GLN A 141 13.72 -8.30 -6.15
CA GLN A 141 13.52 -7.70 -7.46
C GLN A 141 12.32 -8.30 -8.18
N SER A 142 12.19 -9.62 -8.20
CA SER A 142 11.09 -10.31 -8.88
C SER A 142 9.71 -9.95 -8.30
N VAL A 143 9.62 -9.78 -6.99
CA VAL A 143 8.38 -9.37 -6.31
C VAL A 143 8.00 -7.94 -6.69
N HIS A 144 8.94 -7.01 -6.64
CA HIS A 144 8.67 -5.63 -7.03
C HIS A 144 8.27 -5.50 -8.51
N GLU A 145 8.94 -6.22 -9.40
CA GLU A 145 8.59 -6.27 -10.83
C GLU A 145 7.18 -6.82 -11.05
N TYR A 146 6.81 -7.89 -10.33
CA TYR A 146 5.48 -8.48 -10.45
C TYR A 146 4.36 -7.48 -10.13
N TYR A 147 4.51 -6.72 -9.06
CA TYR A 147 3.52 -5.73 -8.65
C TYR A 147 3.70 -4.36 -9.32
N GLY A 148 4.73 -4.19 -10.15
CA GLY A 148 5.01 -2.94 -10.83
C GLY A 148 5.35 -1.80 -9.86
N SER A 149 5.93 -2.13 -8.73
CA SER A 149 6.32 -1.17 -7.70
C SER A 149 7.83 -0.92 -7.72
N ARG A 150 8.21 0.29 -7.33
CA ARG A 150 9.62 0.62 -7.17
C ARG A 150 10.19 -0.12 -5.95
N PRO A 151 11.41 -0.66 -6.02
CA PRO A 151 12.06 -1.29 -4.89
C PRO A 151 12.17 -0.37 -3.67
N TYR A 152 11.86 -0.87 -2.47
CA TYR A 152 11.89 -0.07 -1.25
C TYR A 152 13.29 0.44 -0.87
N TRP A 153 14.34 -0.21 -1.37
CA TRP A 153 15.74 0.20 -1.13
C TRP A 153 16.21 1.35 -2.02
N GLU A 154 15.46 1.69 -3.07
CA GLU A 154 15.75 2.82 -3.96
C GLU A 154 15.21 4.16 -3.43
N GLU A 155 14.61 4.17 -2.26
CA GLU A 155 14.08 5.36 -1.62
C GLU A 155 15.21 6.16 -0.94
N TYR A 156 15.26 7.45 -1.23
CA TYR A 156 16.15 8.40 -0.60
C TYR A 156 15.42 9.20 0.48
#